data_1ee3bf7a31225542c5ffdceb0174228f
#
_entry.id   1ee3bf7a31225542c5ffdceb0174228f
#
_cell.length_a   1.000
_cell.length_b   1.000
_cell.length_c   1.000
_cell.angle_alpha   90.00
_cell.angle_beta   90.00
_cell.angle_gamma   90.00
#
_symmetry.space_group_name_H-M   'P 1'
#
loop_
_entity.id
_entity.type
_entity.pdbx_description
1 polymer ?
#
loop_
_entity_poly.entity_id
_entity_poly.type
_entity_poly.pdbx_seq_one_letter_code
_entity_poly.pdbx_strand_id
1 'polypeptide(L)'
;MLDGLQALGLQPDGRMLALNSFENRVYLLWLDEPWLDAEGKPHDSVVLKAYRPGRWSLAQILEEHRFANDLAEAELPVAAPINLRESFAAPDLAGDSLMWIDPVYVALWPRQGGRAPDMDRPEVLERMGRFIARLHGVGRRKAFNHRSGFRGLASALEAIDQVEALRNALPQACDRWIGVARTCLNTAHTVIANLPAPKLLRIHGDMHWGNVLWTEAGPHFVDLDDCRMGPAISDLWPLLSGQGEELEAGLAIILQAYRSISDFDPMEMHWIEVLRSVRLIEHTAWIANRYDDPAFPRAFPGFAEPDYWDRRMFELQQQQSVLRQSFDAGKPFGEIAYD
;
A
#
# COMPACT_ATOMS: atom_id res chain seq x y z
N MET A 1 -19.58 1.40 -18.98
CA MET A 1 -18.37 2.22 -18.69
C MET A 1 -18.18 3.33 -19.72
N LEU A 2 -18.15 3.06 -21.05
CA LEU A 2 -18.02 4.10 -22.08
C LEU A 2 -19.16 5.13 -22.04
N ASP A 3 -20.41 4.70 -21.87
CA ASP A 3 -21.57 5.61 -21.75
C ASP A 3 -21.44 6.54 -20.52
N GLY A 4 -20.87 6.03 -19.42
CA GLY A 4 -20.59 6.85 -18.23
C GLY A 4 -19.49 7.89 -18.46
N LEU A 5 -18.47 7.59 -19.25
CA LEU A 5 -17.42 8.53 -19.63
C LEU A 5 -17.97 9.63 -20.57
N GLN A 6 -18.85 9.27 -21.49
CA GLN A 6 -19.52 10.24 -22.35
C GLN A 6 -20.43 11.18 -21.56
N ALA A 7 -21.09 10.68 -20.51
CA ALA A 7 -21.88 11.52 -19.61
C ALA A 7 -21.02 12.57 -18.86
N LEU A 8 -19.72 12.27 -18.64
CA LEU A 8 -18.75 13.22 -18.09
C LEU A 8 -18.20 14.22 -19.12
N GLY A 9 -18.60 14.11 -20.38
CA GLY A 9 -18.01 14.88 -21.48
C GLY A 9 -16.59 14.43 -21.85
N LEU A 10 -16.12 13.28 -21.34
CA LEU A 10 -14.84 12.69 -21.74
C LEU A 10 -15.00 12.02 -23.10
N GLN A 11 -14.11 12.35 -24.03
CA GLN A 11 -14.05 11.77 -25.36
C GLN A 11 -12.70 11.04 -25.53
N PRO A 12 -12.62 9.73 -25.15
CA PRO A 12 -11.41 8.96 -25.38
C PRO A 12 -11.12 8.82 -26.88
N ASP A 13 -9.86 9.00 -27.27
CA ASP A 13 -9.39 8.89 -28.67
C ASP A 13 -9.20 7.43 -29.14
N GLY A 14 -9.61 6.47 -28.33
CA GLY A 14 -9.47 5.04 -28.58
C GLY A 14 -8.19 4.44 -28.02
N ARG A 15 -7.22 5.25 -27.59
CA ARG A 15 -6.02 4.76 -26.89
C ARG A 15 -6.35 4.52 -25.41
N MET A 16 -6.16 3.28 -24.97
CA MET A 16 -6.37 2.87 -23.59
C MET A 16 -5.24 1.94 -23.17
N LEU A 17 -4.63 2.21 -22.02
CA LEU A 17 -3.63 1.34 -21.42
C LEU A 17 -4.13 0.87 -20.05
N ALA A 18 -4.30 -0.45 -19.89
CA ALA A 18 -4.54 -1.02 -18.57
C ALA A 18 -3.27 -0.88 -17.73
N LEU A 19 -3.40 -0.23 -16.57
CA LEU A 19 -2.31 -0.12 -15.61
C LEU A 19 -2.32 -1.33 -14.67
N ASN A 20 -1.14 -1.71 -14.19
CA ASN A 20 -1.00 -2.85 -13.30
C ASN A 20 -1.66 -2.54 -11.95
N SER A 21 -2.88 -3.01 -11.78
CA SER A 21 -3.59 -3.01 -10.51
C SER A 21 -4.43 -4.28 -10.45
N PHE A 22 -4.23 -5.08 -9.41
CA PHE A 22 -4.97 -6.33 -9.23
C PHE A 22 -6.24 -6.11 -8.39
N GLU A 23 -6.25 -5.05 -7.59
CA GLU A 23 -7.37 -4.74 -6.70
C GLU A 23 -8.49 -3.98 -7.41
N ASN A 24 -8.11 -2.96 -8.12
CA ASN A 24 -9.03 -2.11 -8.87
C ASN A 24 -8.79 -2.28 -10.36
N ARG A 25 -9.73 -1.84 -11.18
CA ARG A 25 -9.48 -1.71 -12.62
C ARG A 25 -9.01 -0.28 -12.90
N VAL A 26 -7.76 -0.15 -13.32
CA VAL A 26 -7.12 1.14 -13.55
C VAL A 26 -6.72 1.25 -15.01
N TYR A 27 -7.15 2.33 -15.65
CA TYR A 27 -6.89 2.56 -17.06
C TYR A 27 -6.36 3.98 -17.28
N LEU A 28 -5.29 4.12 -18.04
CA LEU A 28 -4.89 5.40 -18.61
C LEU A 28 -5.67 5.58 -19.93
N LEU A 29 -6.39 6.68 -20.02
CA LEU A 29 -7.17 7.06 -21.19
C LEU A 29 -6.57 8.33 -21.78
N TRP A 30 -6.36 8.36 -23.10
CA TRP A 30 -6.04 9.57 -23.84
C TRP A 30 -7.33 10.13 -24.44
N LEU A 31 -7.40 11.46 -24.53
CA LEU A 31 -8.60 12.18 -24.94
C LEU A 31 -8.37 12.83 -26.32
N ASP A 32 -9.42 12.91 -27.14
CA ASP A 32 -9.40 13.58 -28.45
C ASP A 32 -9.14 15.08 -28.30
N GLU A 33 -9.80 15.70 -27.30
CA GLU A 33 -9.62 17.09 -26.92
C GLU A 33 -9.37 17.19 -25.40
N PRO A 34 -8.62 18.22 -24.95
CA PRO A 34 -8.39 18.44 -23.54
C PRO A 34 -9.71 18.61 -22.77
N TRP A 35 -9.94 17.74 -21.79
CA TRP A 35 -11.09 17.83 -20.91
C TRP A 35 -10.78 18.76 -19.73
N LEU A 36 -11.73 19.65 -19.41
CA LEU A 36 -11.59 20.58 -18.29
C LEU A 36 -12.25 20.02 -17.03
N ASP A 37 -11.50 19.91 -15.94
CA ASP A 37 -12.03 19.56 -14.63
C ASP A 37 -12.90 20.66 -14.01
N ALA A 38 -13.34 20.49 -12.78
CA ALA A 38 -14.19 21.45 -12.08
C ALA A 38 -13.50 22.81 -11.88
N GLU A 39 -12.18 22.81 -11.72
CA GLU A 39 -11.33 24.00 -11.56
C GLU A 39 -10.94 24.65 -12.90
N GLY A 40 -11.34 24.03 -14.02
CA GLY A 40 -11.00 24.51 -15.37
C GLY A 40 -9.60 24.13 -15.84
N LYS A 41 -8.94 23.19 -15.18
CA LYS A 41 -7.62 22.68 -15.58
C LYS A 41 -7.78 21.67 -16.72
N PRO A 42 -7.01 21.81 -17.82
CA PRO A 42 -7.08 20.90 -18.96
C PRO A 42 -6.32 19.61 -18.69
N HIS A 43 -6.90 18.49 -19.14
CA HIS A 43 -6.32 17.16 -19.11
C HIS A 43 -6.37 16.53 -20.51
N ASP A 44 -5.22 16.24 -21.11
CA ASP A 44 -5.10 15.51 -22.40
C ASP A 44 -5.25 14.00 -22.19
N SER A 45 -5.11 13.55 -20.96
CA SER A 45 -5.27 12.16 -20.56
C SER A 45 -5.61 12.09 -19.08
N VAL A 46 -6.37 11.06 -18.70
CA VAL A 46 -6.76 10.81 -17.31
C VAL A 46 -6.52 9.35 -16.94
N VAL A 47 -6.27 9.10 -15.67
CA VAL A 47 -6.28 7.76 -15.11
C VAL A 47 -7.65 7.51 -14.50
N LEU A 48 -8.37 6.54 -15.03
CA LEU A 48 -9.65 6.08 -14.53
C LEU A 48 -9.41 4.92 -13.57
N LYS A 49 -9.89 5.06 -12.33
CA LYS A 49 -9.88 4.00 -11.31
C LYS A 49 -11.32 3.57 -11.04
N ALA A 50 -11.66 2.32 -11.40
CA ALA A 50 -12.92 1.69 -11.04
C ALA A 50 -12.68 0.79 -9.82
N TYR A 51 -13.32 1.13 -8.70
CA TYR A 51 -13.16 0.45 -7.43
C TYR A 51 -13.81 -0.93 -7.46
N ARG A 52 -13.11 -1.93 -6.95
CA ARG A 52 -13.64 -3.30 -6.85
C ARG A 52 -14.84 -3.32 -5.90
N PRO A 53 -16.00 -3.85 -6.35
CA PRO A 53 -17.17 -3.96 -5.49
C PRO A 53 -16.88 -4.76 -4.22
N GLY A 54 -17.36 -4.24 -3.08
CA GLY A 54 -17.23 -4.93 -1.79
C GLY A 54 -15.86 -4.82 -1.10
N ARG A 55 -14.82 -4.26 -1.74
CA ARG A 55 -13.53 -4.03 -1.09
C ARG A 55 -13.60 -2.88 -0.08
N TRP A 56 -14.08 -1.74 -0.52
CA TRP A 56 -14.22 -0.53 0.28
C TRP A 56 -15.66 -0.01 0.26
N SER A 57 -16.14 0.46 1.40
CA SER A 57 -17.36 1.23 1.46
C SER A 57 -17.17 2.63 0.86
N LEU A 58 -18.26 3.30 0.47
CA LEU A 58 -18.22 4.67 0.00
C LEU A 58 -17.46 5.60 0.96
N ALA A 59 -17.74 5.49 2.27
CA ALA A 59 -17.09 6.33 3.27
C ALA A 59 -15.56 6.11 3.33
N GLN A 60 -15.11 4.87 3.14
CA GLN A 60 -13.68 4.54 3.10
C GLN A 60 -12.99 5.07 1.82
N ILE A 61 -13.65 5.02 0.66
CA ILE A 61 -13.12 5.61 -0.58
C ILE A 61 -13.00 7.13 -0.44
N LEU A 62 -14.04 7.78 0.12
CA LEU A 62 -13.99 9.23 0.34
C LEU A 62 -12.92 9.65 1.37
N GLU A 63 -12.58 8.80 2.31
CA GLU A 63 -11.45 9.06 3.23
C GLU A 63 -10.09 8.97 2.52
N GLU A 64 -9.90 8.04 1.57
CA GLU A 64 -8.72 8.01 0.69
C GLU A 64 -8.60 9.33 -0.08
N HIS A 65 -9.69 9.75 -0.74
CA HIS A 65 -9.70 10.96 -1.55
C HIS A 65 -9.38 12.21 -0.71
N ARG A 66 -9.98 12.33 0.48
CA ARG A 66 -9.70 13.44 1.39
C ARG A 66 -8.26 13.44 1.86
N PHE A 67 -7.68 12.26 2.11
CA PHE A 67 -6.27 12.18 2.52
C PHE A 67 -5.34 12.56 1.36
N ALA A 68 -5.63 12.10 0.12
CA ALA A 68 -4.88 12.52 -1.05
C ALA A 68 -4.94 14.05 -1.27
N ASN A 69 -6.12 14.65 -1.07
CA ASN A 69 -6.29 16.10 -1.14
C ASN A 69 -5.53 16.83 -0.02
N ASP A 70 -5.63 16.37 1.25
CA ASP A 70 -4.87 16.93 2.39
C ASP A 70 -3.35 16.93 2.09
N LEU A 71 -2.84 15.89 1.41
CA LEU A 71 -1.44 15.78 1.01
C LEU A 71 -1.08 16.74 -0.13
N ALA A 72 -1.91 16.81 -1.16
CA ALA A 72 -1.71 17.72 -2.30
C ALA A 72 -1.77 19.19 -1.87
N GLU A 73 -2.72 19.57 -1.00
CA GLU A 73 -2.81 20.90 -0.40
C GLU A 73 -1.56 21.27 0.45
N ALA A 74 -0.90 20.27 1.01
CA ALA A 74 0.37 20.45 1.71
C ALA A 74 1.59 20.43 0.76
N GLU A 75 1.34 20.56 -0.56
CA GLU A 75 2.38 20.57 -1.61
C GLU A 75 3.26 19.30 -1.61
N LEU A 76 2.66 18.15 -1.26
CA LEU A 76 3.32 16.87 -1.41
C LEU A 76 3.09 16.32 -2.83
N PRO A 77 4.10 15.67 -3.41
CA PRO A 77 4.01 15.14 -4.76
C PRO A 77 3.20 13.83 -4.76
N VAL A 78 1.90 13.95 -4.58
CA VAL A 78 0.93 12.85 -4.65
C VAL A 78 -0.07 13.08 -5.78
N ALA A 79 -0.57 12.01 -6.36
CA ALA A 79 -1.75 12.11 -7.20
C ALA A 79 -2.97 12.29 -6.28
N ALA A 80 -3.71 13.38 -6.45
CA ALA A 80 -5.02 13.59 -5.84
C ALA A 80 -6.12 13.33 -6.88
N PRO A 81 -7.32 12.86 -6.47
CA PRO A 81 -8.42 12.65 -7.39
C PRO A 81 -8.87 13.97 -8.00
N ILE A 82 -9.28 13.92 -9.27
CA ILE A 82 -9.79 15.08 -9.97
C ILE A 82 -11.21 15.38 -9.48
N ASN A 83 -11.48 16.64 -9.13
CA ASN A 83 -12.82 17.08 -8.79
C ASN A 83 -13.70 17.11 -10.06
N LEU A 84 -14.89 16.53 -9.91
CA LEU A 84 -15.90 16.47 -10.96
C LEU A 84 -16.88 17.62 -10.78
N ARG A 85 -17.46 18.11 -11.88
CA ARG A 85 -18.53 19.10 -11.77
C ARG A 85 -19.76 18.49 -11.11
N GLU A 86 -20.51 19.28 -10.33
CA GLU A 86 -21.72 18.84 -9.60
C GLU A 86 -22.71 18.04 -10.46
N SER A 87 -22.80 18.35 -11.77
CA SER A 87 -23.69 17.65 -12.70
C SER A 87 -23.35 16.17 -12.92
N PHE A 88 -22.18 15.72 -12.48
CA PHE A 88 -21.68 14.34 -12.68
C PHE A 88 -21.57 13.56 -11.37
N ALA A 89 -21.60 14.24 -10.21
CA ALA A 89 -21.69 13.58 -8.92
C ALA A 89 -23.06 12.87 -8.81
N ALA A 90 -23.08 11.63 -8.36
CA ALA A 90 -24.36 11.02 -8.02
C ALA A 90 -25.00 11.85 -6.90
N PRO A 91 -26.33 12.11 -6.95
CA PRO A 91 -27.02 13.05 -6.04
C PRO A 91 -26.80 12.75 -4.55
N ASP A 92 -26.50 11.49 -4.21
CA ASP A 92 -26.29 11.01 -2.84
C ASP A 92 -24.80 10.88 -2.45
N LEU A 93 -23.86 11.24 -3.36
CA LEU A 93 -22.44 11.19 -3.09
C LEU A 93 -21.97 12.52 -2.52
N ALA A 94 -21.68 12.55 -1.23
CA ALA A 94 -21.08 13.69 -0.55
C ALA A 94 -19.58 13.84 -0.92
N GLY A 95 -19.28 14.08 -2.21
CA GLY A 95 -17.91 14.28 -2.66
C GLY A 95 -17.81 14.50 -4.16
N ASP A 96 -17.08 15.54 -4.54
CA ASP A 96 -16.97 16.02 -5.92
C ASP A 96 -16.02 15.18 -6.79
N SER A 97 -15.40 14.12 -6.25
CA SER A 97 -14.32 13.35 -6.89
C SER A 97 -14.69 11.90 -7.23
N LEU A 98 -15.93 11.50 -7.01
CA LEU A 98 -16.39 10.12 -7.19
C LEU A 98 -17.73 10.10 -7.90
N MET A 99 -17.92 9.13 -8.79
CA MET A 99 -19.18 8.88 -9.48
C MET A 99 -19.57 7.40 -9.37
N TRP A 100 -20.86 7.14 -9.54
CA TRP A 100 -21.40 5.79 -9.64
C TRP A 100 -21.67 5.45 -11.11
N ILE A 101 -20.98 4.44 -11.60
CA ILE A 101 -21.26 3.83 -12.92
C ILE A 101 -21.62 2.37 -12.66
N ASP A 102 -22.91 2.08 -12.57
CA ASP A 102 -23.45 0.79 -12.16
C ASP A 102 -22.67 -0.41 -12.73
N PRO A 103 -22.18 -1.33 -11.90
CA PRO A 103 -22.31 -1.41 -10.43
C PRO A 103 -21.06 -0.96 -9.66
N VAL A 104 -20.28 0.01 -10.13
CA VAL A 104 -18.97 0.36 -9.54
C VAL A 104 -18.83 1.86 -9.26
N TYR A 105 -18.09 2.20 -8.21
CA TYR A 105 -17.58 3.55 -8.00
C TYR A 105 -16.39 3.79 -8.93
N VAL A 106 -16.32 4.98 -9.52
CA VAL A 106 -15.27 5.39 -10.44
C VAL A 106 -14.75 6.76 -10.04
N ALA A 107 -13.43 6.93 -10.07
CA ALA A 107 -12.76 8.20 -9.89
C ALA A 107 -11.79 8.47 -11.06
N LEU A 108 -11.51 9.74 -11.29
CA LEU A 108 -10.52 10.20 -12.25
C LEU A 108 -9.32 10.78 -11.50
N TRP A 109 -8.14 10.47 -12.00
CA TRP A 109 -6.87 10.93 -11.46
C TRP A 109 -6.03 11.57 -12.56
N PRO A 110 -5.22 12.59 -12.25
CA PRO A 110 -4.31 13.14 -13.24
C PRO A 110 -3.25 12.10 -13.60
N ARG A 111 -2.88 12.04 -14.87
CA ARG A 111 -1.73 11.22 -15.28
C ARG A 111 -0.46 11.78 -14.67
N GLN A 112 0.27 10.93 -13.98
CA GLN A 112 1.62 11.23 -13.48
C GLN A 112 2.67 10.53 -14.35
N GLY A 113 3.65 11.29 -14.80
CA GLY A 113 4.84 10.76 -15.44
C GLY A 113 5.91 10.42 -14.42
N GLY A 114 6.86 9.60 -14.83
CA GLY A 114 8.01 9.23 -14.00
C GLY A 114 8.57 7.88 -14.44
N ARG A 115 9.72 7.54 -13.87
CA ARG A 115 10.38 6.24 -14.05
C ARG A 115 10.56 5.57 -12.69
N ALA A 116 10.92 4.29 -12.68
CA ALA A 116 11.35 3.64 -11.45
C ALA A 116 12.58 4.37 -10.88
N PRO A 117 12.64 4.60 -9.57
CA PRO A 117 13.81 5.19 -8.93
C PRO A 117 15.02 4.25 -8.99
N ASP A 118 16.21 4.82 -8.92
CA ASP A 118 17.46 4.09 -8.74
C ASP A 118 17.65 3.80 -7.24
N MET A 119 17.24 2.60 -6.83
CA MET A 119 17.14 2.20 -5.43
C MET A 119 18.50 2.05 -4.73
N ASP A 120 19.57 1.83 -5.51
CA ASP A 120 20.92 1.60 -4.96
C ASP A 120 21.62 2.90 -4.54
N ARG A 121 21.00 4.05 -4.81
CA ARG A 121 21.56 5.36 -4.48
C ARG A 121 21.11 5.87 -3.12
N PRO A 122 22.06 6.13 -2.19
CA PRO A 122 21.74 6.68 -0.87
C PRO A 122 20.88 7.95 -0.91
N GLU A 123 21.14 8.85 -1.89
CA GLU A 123 20.42 10.11 -2.02
C GLU A 123 18.92 9.90 -2.34
N VAL A 124 18.58 8.75 -2.94
CA VAL A 124 17.19 8.35 -3.20
C VAL A 124 16.51 8.03 -1.88
N LEU A 125 17.13 7.21 -1.00
CA LEU A 125 16.61 6.91 0.33
C LEU A 125 16.49 8.17 1.20
N GLU A 126 17.46 9.07 1.14
CA GLU A 126 17.39 10.35 1.88
C GLU A 126 16.19 11.19 1.44
N ARG A 127 15.96 11.31 0.12
CA ARG A 127 14.79 12.03 -0.40
C ARG A 127 13.50 11.36 0.03
N MET A 128 13.42 10.03 -0.05
CA MET A 128 12.25 9.28 0.43
C MET A 128 11.98 9.55 1.91
N GLY A 129 13.00 9.46 2.77
CA GLY A 129 12.86 9.75 4.19
C GLY A 129 12.24 11.12 4.47
N ARG A 130 12.74 12.18 3.79
CA ARG A 130 12.20 13.54 3.94
C ARG A 130 10.75 13.67 3.47
N PHE A 131 10.43 13.09 2.31
CA PHE A 131 9.06 13.16 1.77
C PHE A 131 8.06 12.36 2.60
N ILE A 132 8.44 11.16 3.06
CA ILE A 132 7.58 10.35 3.94
C ILE A 132 7.38 11.05 5.29
N ALA A 133 8.40 11.71 5.84
CA ALA A 133 8.25 12.51 7.05
C ALA A 133 7.24 13.66 6.88
N ARG A 134 7.21 14.33 5.74
CA ARG A 134 6.21 15.35 5.41
C ARG A 134 4.81 14.73 5.26
N LEU A 135 4.69 13.59 4.56
CA LEU A 135 3.44 12.84 4.43
C LEU A 135 2.88 12.48 5.80
N HIS A 136 3.71 11.93 6.67
CA HIS A 136 3.34 11.59 8.04
C HIS A 136 3.02 12.83 8.89
N GLY A 137 3.66 13.97 8.62
CA GLY A 137 3.30 15.25 9.23
C GLY A 137 1.85 15.66 8.94
N VAL A 138 1.39 15.47 7.71
CA VAL A 138 -0.03 15.64 7.35
C VAL A 138 -0.88 14.53 7.97
N GLY A 139 -0.38 13.30 7.97
CA GLY A 139 -1.07 12.14 8.53
C GLY A 139 -1.43 12.28 10.01
N ARG A 140 -0.57 12.97 10.80
CA ARG A 140 -0.80 13.22 12.24
C ARG A 140 -1.91 14.23 12.54
N ARG A 141 -2.32 15.06 11.56
CA ARG A 141 -3.30 16.14 11.80
C ARG A 141 -4.70 15.63 12.07
N LYS A 142 -5.08 14.49 11.49
CA LYS A 142 -6.41 13.89 11.59
C LYS A 142 -6.29 12.37 11.67
N ALA A 143 -7.35 11.69 12.11
CA ALA A 143 -7.48 10.24 12.05
C ALA A 143 -8.48 9.85 10.95
N PHE A 144 -8.40 8.62 10.45
CA PHE A 144 -9.48 8.00 9.70
C PHE A 144 -10.59 7.52 10.66
N ASN A 145 -11.84 7.66 10.23
CA ASN A 145 -13.01 7.21 11.01
C ASN A 145 -13.57 5.89 10.46
N HIS A 146 -13.40 5.63 9.17
CA HIS A 146 -14.00 4.49 8.48
C HIS A 146 -12.96 3.50 7.97
N ARG A 147 -11.75 3.96 7.60
CA ARG A 147 -10.67 3.05 7.18
C ARG A 147 -10.14 2.27 8.38
N SER A 148 -9.87 0.99 8.15
CA SER A 148 -9.33 0.11 9.19
C SER A 148 -8.03 0.66 9.76
N GLY A 149 -7.88 0.55 11.08
CA GLY A 149 -6.63 0.85 11.75
C GLY A 149 -5.61 -0.28 11.65
N PHE A 150 -4.44 -0.04 12.19
CA PHE A 150 -3.40 -1.05 12.36
C PHE A 150 -3.90 -2.18 13.26
N ARG A 151 -3.90 -3.39 12.73
CA ARG A 151 -4.40 -4.59 13.41
C ARG A 151 -3.27 -5.52 13.85
N GLY A 152 -2.04 -5.24 13.39
CA GLY A 152 -0.86 -6.01 13.75
C GLY A 152 -1.05 -7.50 13.48
N LEU A 153 -0.80 -8.33 14.51
CA LEU A 153 -0.91 -9.79 14.37
C LEU A 153 -2.34 -10.31 14.14
N ALA A 154 -3.36 -9.54 14.50
CA ALA A 154 -4.76 -9.95 14.31
C ALA A 154 -5.13 -10.06 12.82
N SER A 155 -4.58 -9.20 11.97
CA SER A 155 -4.81 -9.29 10.52
C SER A 155 -4.14 -10.53 9.92
N ALA A 156 -2.95 -10.87 10.39
CA ALA A 156 -2.25 -12.10 9.95
C ALA A 156 -2.99 -13.38 10.41
N LEU A 157 -3.56 -13.37 11.62
CA LEU A 157 -4.37 -14.49 12.10
C LEU A 157 -5.60 -14.70 11.20
N GLU A 158 -6.34 -13.63 10.90
CA GLU A 158 -7.47 -13.70 9.96
C GLU A 158 -7.06 -14.16 8.56
N ALA A 159 -5.91 -13.71 8.09
CA ALA A 159 -5.35 -14.15 6.82
C ALA A 159 -5.10 -15.68 6.81
N ILE A 160 -4.56 -16.24 7.89
CA ILE A 160 -4.39 -17.68 8.05
C ILE A 160 -5.75 -18.38 8.06
N ASP A 161 -6.72 -17.87 8.82
CA ASP A 161 -8.06 -18.46 8.92
C ASP A 161 -8.80 -18.43 7.57
N GLN A 162 -8.59 -17.39 6.75
CA GLN A 162 -9.11 -17.33 5.38
C GLN A 162 -8.51 -18.44 4.49
N VAL A 163 -7.20 -18.66 4.54
CA VAL A 163 -6.57 -19.77 3.78
C VAL A 163 -7.08 -21.11 4.28
N GLU A 164 -7.24 -21.29 5.59
CA GLU A 164 -7.79 -22.51 6.18
C GLU A 164 -9.24 -22.77 5.73
N ALA A 165 -10.06 -21.74 5.64
CA ALA A 165 -11.45 -21.85 5.12
C ALA A 165 -11.49 -22.29 3.65
N LEU A 166 -10.48 -21.93 2.87
CA LEU A 166 -10.34 -22.30 1.45
C LEU A 166 -9.62 -23.63 1.22
N ARG A 167 -9.16 -24.32 2.27
CA ARG A 167 -8.29 -25.50 2.18
C ARG A 167 -8.79 -26.62 1.25
N ASN A 168 -10.11 -26.79 1.12
CA ASN A 168 -10.68 -27.81 0.26
C ASN A 168 -10.65 -27.44 -1.24
N ALA A 169 -10.53 -26.16 -1.57
CA ALA A 169 -10.40 -25.64 -2.92
C ALA A 169 -8.93 -25.43 -3.32
N LEU A 170 -8.04 -25.31 -2.35
CA LEU A 170 -6.62 -25.05 -2.55
C LEU A 170 -5.80 -26.36 -2.64
N PRO A 171 -4.59 -26.33 -3.22
CA PRO A 171 -3.67 -27.46 -3.19
C PRO A 171 -3.38 -27.94 -1.77
N GLN A 172 -3.29 -29.27 -1.56
CA GLN A 172 -3.07 -29.88 -0.24
C GLN A 172 -1.80 -29.35 0.48
N ALA A 173 -0.82 -28.84 -0.28
CA ALA A 173 0.38 -28.24 0.28
C ALA A 173 0.08 -27.03 1.19
N CYS A 174 -1.09 -26.37 1.05
CA CYS A 174 -1.49 -25.26 1.92
C CYS A 174 -1.64 -25.67 3.39
N ASP A 175 -1.97 -26.92 3.70
CA ASP A 175 -2.12 -27.39 5.09
C ASP A 175 -0.80 -27.26 5.88
N ARG A 176 0.33 -27.58 5.24
CA ARG A 176 1.66 -27.40 5.85
C ARG A 176 2.00 -25.92 6.04
N TRP A 177 1.65 -25.07 5.06
CA TRP A 177 1.86 -23.64 5.15
C TRP A 177 1.08 -23.03 6.33
N ILE A 178 -0.19 -23.40 6.53
CA ILE A 178 -1.02 -22.96 7.67
C ILE A 178 -0.31 -23.24 9.00
N GLY A 179 0.24 -24.45 9.18
CA GLY A 179 0.98 -24.82 10.39
C GLY A 179 2.23 -23.96 10.63
N VAL A 180 3.01 -23.71 9.56
CA VAL A 180 4.21 -22.87 9.62
C VAL A 180 3.83 -21.41 9.90
N ALA A 181 2.79 -20.88 9.24
CA ALA A 181 2.31 -19.52 9.43
C ALA A 181 1.84 -19.28 10.88
N ARG A 182 1.06 -20.19 11.46
CA ARG A 182 0.66 -20.12 12.88
C ARG A 182 1.86 -20.13 13.82
N THR A 183 2.87 -20.93 13.53
CA THR A 183 4.10 -21.02 14.35
C THR A 183 4.91 -19.72 14.26
N CYS A 184 5.04 -19.14 13.05
CA CYS A 184 5.69 -17.86 12.85
C CYS A 184 4.95 -16.73 13.60
N LEU A 185 3.60 -16.70 13.50
CA LEU A 185 2.77 -15.73 14.18
C LEU A 185 2.88 -15.80 15.70
N ASN A 186 2.94 -17.02 16.27
CA ASN A 186 3.14 -17.21 17.71
C ASN A 186 4.52 -16.69 18.16
N THR A 187 5.57 -16.88 17.34
CA THR A 187 6.89 -16.30 17.61
C THR A 187 6.82 -14.76 17.59
N ALA A 188 6.20 -14.19 16.57
CA ALA A 188 6.00 -12.74 16.50
C ALA A 188 5.22 -12.19 17.70
N HIS A 189 4.18 -12.91 18.15
CA HIS A 189 3.43 -12.54 19.36
C HIS A 189 4.33 -12.49 20.60
N THR A 190 5.23 -13.45 20.76
CA THR A 190 6.18 -13.45 21.88
C THR A 190 7.13 -12.25 21.84
N VAL A 191 7.60 -11.89 20.63
CA VAL A 191 8.49 -10.74 20.44
C VAL A 191 7.82 -9.43 20.89
N ILE A 192 6.55 -9.21 20.51
CA ILE A 192 5.87 -7.95 20.82
C ILE A 192 5.21 -7.90 22.20
N ALA A 193 5.16 -9.02 22.93
CA ALA A 193 4.44 -9.09 24.20
C ALA A 193 4.87 -8.04 25.23
N ASN A 194 6.12 -7.58 25.14
CA ASN A 194 6.70 -6.58 26.03
C ASN A 194 6.98 -5.23 25.34
N LEU A 195 6.59 -5.07 24.07
CA LEU A 195 6.75 -3.81 23.36
C LEU A 195 5.55 -2.89 23.61
N PRO A 196 5.78 -1.58 23.76
CA PRO A 196 4.69 -0.62 23.78
C PRO A 196 3.95 -0.64 22.43
N ALA A 197 2.66 -0.39 22.48
CA ALA A 197 1.87 -0.21 21.26
C ALA A 197 2.42 0.99 20.46
N PRO A 198 2.59 0.87 19.14
CA PRO A 198 3.11 1.96 18.34
C PRO A 198 2.10 3.11 18.23
N LYS A 199 2.59 4.32 18.08
CA LYS A 199 1.74 5.48 17.78
C LYS A 199 1.19 5.38 16.36
N LEU A 200 -0.11 5.59 16.21
CA LEU A 200 -0.77 5.49 14.91
C LEU A 200 -1.00 6.87 14.29
N LEU A 201 -0.75 6.96 13.00
CA LEU A 201 -1.06 8.12 12.17
C LEU A 201 -1.61 7.63 10.83
N ARG A 202 -2.17 8.53 10.01
CA ARG A 202 -2.54 8.18 8.64
C ARG A 202 -1.26 7.96 7.84
N ILE A 203 -1.10 6.77 7.27
CA ILE A 203 0.04 6.35 6.46
C ILE A 203 -0.42 6.02 5.04
N HIS A 204 0.53 5.92 4.11
CA HIS A 204 0.26 5.41 2.76
C HIS A 204 -0.26 3.96 2.81
N GLY A 205 0.34 3.13 3.66
CA GLY A 205 -0.10 1.79 3.98
C GLY A 205 0.37 0.69 3.03
N ASP A 206 0.81 1.05 1.82
CA ASP A 206 1.48 0.14 0.87
C ASP A 206 2.65 0.87 0.18
N MET A 207 3.51 1.50 0.98
CA MET A 207 4.69 2.21 0.47
C MET A 207 5.76 1.21 0.02
N HIS A 208 5.90 1.08 -1.27
CA HIS A 208 6.96 0.30 -1.92
C HIS A 208 7.40 0.97 -3.22
N TRP A 209 8.52 0.56 -3.78
CA TRP A 209 9.10 1.21 -4.95
C TRP A 209 8.19 1.22 -6.20
N GLY A 210 7.27 0.27 -6.31
CA GLY A 210 6.27 0.23 -7.38
C GLY A 210 5.25 1.38 -7.31
N ASN A 211 5.04 1.97 -6.13
CA ASN A 211 4.15 3.10 -5.88
C ASN A 211 4.88 4.45 -5.86
N VAL A 212 6.14 4.48 -6.31
CA VAL A 212 6.97 5.69 -6.41
C VAL A 212 7.38 5.93 -7.85
N LEU A 213 6.91 7.00 -8.44
CA LEU A 213 7.34 7.48 -9.74
C LEU A 213 8.40 8.56 -9.54
N TRP A 214 9.59 8.37 -10.12
CA TRP A 214 10.70 9.29 -9.99
C TRP A 214 10.74 10.27 -11.15
N THR A 215 10.73 11.56 -10.84
CA THR A 215 10.86 12.67 -11.79
C THR A 215 12.15 13.47 -11.52
N GLU A 216 12.42 14.49 -12.32
CA GLU A 216 13.53 15.43 -12.06
C GLU A 216 13.32 16.20 -10.74
N ALA A 217 12.08 16.45 -10.35
CA ALA A 217 11.73 17.10 -9.08
C ALA A 217 11.85 16.16 -7.86
N GLY A 218 11.96 14.86 -8.09
CA GLY A 218 12.04 13.84 -7.04
C GLY A 218 10.91 12.82 -7.09
N PRO A 219 10.60 12.15 -5.96
CA PRO A 219 9.55 11.14 -5.88
C PRO A 219 8.16 11.75 -6.07
N HIS A 220 7.28 11.00 -6.71
CA HIS A 220 5.85 11.22 -6.79
C HIS A 220 5.14 9.95 -6.33
N PHE A 221 4.25 10.08 -5.33
CA PHE A 221 3.58 8.93 -4.73
C PHE A 221 2.22 8.70 -5.40
N VAL A 222 1.95 7.45 -5.67
CA VAL A 222 0.68 7.00 -6.27
C VAL A 222 0.07 5.87 -5.44
N ASP A 223 -1.20 5.61 -5.66
CA ASP A 223 -1.96 4.49 -5.09
C ASP A 223 -2.09 4.50 -3.56
N LEU A 224 -2.87 5.46 -3.07
CA LEU A 224 -3.27 5.54 -1.66
C LEU A 224 -4.42 4.58 -1.28
N ASP A 225 -4.72 3.58 -2.12
CA ASP A 225 -5.85 2.65 -1.92
C ASP A 225 -5.82 1.92 -0.58
N ASP A 226 -4.62 1.64 -0.07
CA ASP A 226 -4.39 0.95 1.20
C ASP A 226 -4.06 1.89 2.37
N CYS A 227 -4.27 3.21 2.21
CA CYS A 227 -4.03 4.15 3.28
C CYS A 227 -4.89 3.82 4.52
N ARG A 228 -4.26 3.91 5.69
CA ARG A 228 -4.86 3.48 6.95
C ARG A 228 -4.20 4.18 8.15
N MET A 229 -4.76 3.97 9.35
CA MET A 229 -4.01 4.27 10.56
C MET A 229 -2.94 3.21 10.77
N GLY A 230 -1.68 3.62 10.92
CA GLY A 230 -0.56 2.70 11.12
C GLY A 230 0.65 3.38 11.74
N PRO A 231 1.66 2.60 12.19
CA PRO A 231 2.91 3.15 12.67
C PRO A 231 3.76 3.69 11.51
N ALA A 232 4.56 4.73 11.76
CA ALA A 232 5.38 5.38 10.74
C ALA A 232 6.34 4.40 10.04
N ILE A 233 6.89 3.45 10.79
CA ILE A 233 7.80 2.45 10.25
C ILE A 233 7.19 1.63 9.11
N SER A 234 5.85 1.45 9.07
CA SER A 234 5.17 0.69 8.02
C SER A 234 5.39 1.24 6.61
N ASP A 235 5.59 2.55 6.46
CA ASP A 235 5.88 3.17 5.17
C ASP A 235 7.39 3.30 4.88
N LEU A 236 8.25 2.98 5.83
CA LEU A 236 9.70 3.13 5.70
C LEU A 236 10.39 1.81 5.38
N TRP A 237 10.12 0.75 6.16
CA TRP A 237 10.83 -0.52 6.01
C TRP A 237 10.63 -1.21 4.65
N PRO A 238 9.47 -1.12 3.95
CA PRO A 238 9.31 -1.80 2.67
C PRO A 238 10.15 -1.22 1.52
N LEU A 239 10.76 -0.05 1.75
CA LEU A 239 11.69 0.57 0.81
C LEU A 239 13.13 0.05 0.96
N LEU A 240 13.38 -0.75 1.99
CA LEU A 240 14.72 -1.25 2.32
C LEU A 240 14.86 -2.69 1.84
N SER A 241 16.03 -2.99 1.28
CA SER A 241 16.41 -4.34 0.88
C SER A 241 17.24 -5.03 1.94
N GLY A 242 17.43 -6.34 1.77
CA GLY A 242 18.32 -7.13 2.60
C GLY A 242 17.85 -7.45 4.01
N GLN A 243 18.78 -7.94 4.79
CA GLN A 243 18.66 -8.28 6.22
C GLN A 243 19.96 -7.93 6.95
N GLY A 244 19.94 -7.84 8.27
CA GLY A 244 21.12 -7.54 9.07
C GLY A 244 21.75 -6.20 8.70
N GLU A 245 23.08 -6.17 8.48
CA GLU A 245 23.85 -4.94 8.23
C GLU A 245 23.35 -4.12 7.03
N GLU A 246 22.89 -4.76 5.96
CA GLU A 246 22.35 -4.05 4.79
C GLU A 246 21.06 -3.30 5.13
N LEU A 247 20.14 -3.95 5.84
CA LEU A 247 18.92 -3.33 6.34
C LEU A 247 19.23 -2.18 7.30
N GLU A 248 20.17 -2.38 8.22
CA GLU A 248 20.59 -1.36 9.20
C GLU A 248 21.19 -0.13 8.52
N ALA A 249 22.03 -0.31 7.52
CA ALA A 249 22.61 0.80 6.76
C ALA A 249 21.51 1.61 6.03
N GLY A 250 20.57 0.94 5.37
CA GLY A 250 19.44 1.61 4.72
C GLY A 250 18.54 2.34 5.74
N LEU A 251 18.27 1.71 6.90
CA LEU A 251 17.50 2.32 7.98
C LEU A 251 18.19 3.59 8.51
N ALA A 252 19.51 3.56 8.71
CA ALA A 252 20.25 4.72 9.18
C ALA A 252 20.06 5.92 8.26
N ILE A 253 20.20 5.72 6.93
CA ILE A 253 20.04 6.78 5.93
C ILE A 253 18.61 7.33 5.95
N ILE A 254 17.59 6.47 5.81
CA ILE A 254 16.21 6.92 5.68
C ILE A 254 15.69 7.57 6.96
N LEU A 255 16.07 7.04 8.15
CA LEU A 255 15.66 7.59 9.43
C LEU A 255 16.37 8.90 9.77
N GLN A 256 17.65 9.07 9.43
CA GLN A 256 18.35 10.33 9.55
C GLN A 256 17.64 11.43 8.75
N ALA A 257 17.31 11.12 7.50
CA ALA A 257 16.59 12.05 6.62
C ALA A 257 15.16 12.32 7.13
N TYR A 258 14.44 11.32 7.62
CA TYR A 258 13.11 11.46 8.21
C TYR A 258 13.17 12.39 9.43
N ARG A 259 14.10 12.15 10.34
CA ARG A 259 14.27 12.93 11.60
C ARG A 259 14.65 14.38 11.35
N SER A 260 15.22 14.71 10.20
CA SER A 260 15.48 16.11 9.83
C SER A 260 14.20 16.94 9.61
N ILE A 261 13.04 16.28 9.47
CA ILE A 261 11.74 16.89 9.19
C ILE A 261 10.73 16.63 10.33
N SER A 262 10.72 15.43 10.91
CA SER A 262 9.71 15.00 11.87
C SER A 262 10.27 13.99 12.86
N ASP A 263 9.75 14.02 14.10
CA ASP A 263 10.12 13.05 15.13
C ASP A 263 9.73 11.62 14.71
N PHE A 264 10.62 10.69 15.03
CA PHE A 264 10.43 9.26 14.85
C PHE A 264 10.63 8.53 16.19
N ASP A 265 9.70 7.65 16.55
CA ASP A 265 9.82 6.83 17.75
C ASP A 265 10.74 5.63 17.48
N PRO A 266 11.92 5.55 18.09
CA PRO A 266 12.87 4.46 17.88
C PRO A 266 12.27 3.08 18.21
N MET A 267 11.29 3.01 19.11
CA MET A 267 10.64 1.76 19.48
C MET A 267 9.87 1.12 18.30
N GLU A 268 9.51 1.90 17.29
CA GLU A 268 8.87 1.37 16.09
C GLU A 268 9.79 0.47 15.26
N MET A 269 11.11 0.60 15.39
CA MET A 269 12.06 -0.28 14.68
C MET A 269 11.92 -1.75 15.08
N HIS A 270 11.53 -2.03 16.32
CA HIS A 270 11.31 -3.39 16.82
C HIS A 270 10.10 -4.08 16.15
N TRP A 271 9.25 -3.32 15.48
CA TRP A 271 8.10 -3.84 14.75
C TRP A 271 8.45 -4.33 13.34
N ILE A 272 9.62 -4.02 12.79
CA ILE A 272 9.96 -4.32 11.39
C ILE A 272 9.79 -5.82 11.08
N GLU A 273 10.42 -6.70 11.87
CA GLU A 273 10.38 -8.14 11.59
C GLU A 273 8.99 -8.75 11.86
N VAL A 274 8.25 -8.17 12.79
CA VAL A 274 6.84 -8.51 13.04
C VAL A 274 5.98 -8.11 11.85
N LEU A 275 6.12 -6.88 11.35
CA LEU A 275 5.40 -6.38 10.17
C LEU A 275 5.76 -7.18 8.92
N ARG A 276 7.03 -7.57 8.77
CA ARG A 276 7.48 -8.44 7.68
C ARG A 276 6.79 -9.79 7.72
N SER A 277 6.68 -10.39 8.91
CA SER A 277 5.96 -11.65 9.11
C SER A 277 4.48 -11.53 8.76
N VAL A 278 3.84 -10.47 9.22
CA VAL A 278 2.44 -10.14 8.89
C VAL A 278 2.27 -10.02 7.38
N ARG A 279 3.13 -9.24 6.70
CA ARG A 279 3.05 -9.04 5.25
C ARG A 279 3.22 -10.35 4.45
N LEU A 280 4.14 -11.22 4.84
CA LEU A 280 4.34 -12.53 4.18
C LEU A 280 3.08 -13.40 4.28
N ILE A 281 2.44 -13.42 5.44
CA ILE A 281 1.21 -14.19 5.68
C ILE A 281 0.04 -13.57 4.91
N GLU A 282 -0.18 -12.27 5.05
CA GLU A 282 -1.26 -11.55 4.37
C GLU A 282 -1.15 -11.64 2.84
N HIS A 283 0.06 -11.52 2.28
CA HIS A 283 0.28 -11.63 0.85
C HIS A 283 -0.09 -13.03 0.30
N THR A 284 0.26 -14.10 1.03
CA THR A 284 -0.12 -15.46 0.61
C THR A 284 -1.63 -15.65 0.67
N ALA A 285 -2.30 -15.18 1.73
CA ALA A 285 -3.75 -15.23 1.85
C ALA A 285 -4.44 -14.36 0.79
N TRP A 286 -3.90 -13.18 0.50
CA TRP A 286 -4.38 -12.29 -0.55
C TRP A 286 -4.39 -12.98 -1.91
N ILE A 287 -3.34 -13.74 -2.25
CA ILE A 287 -3.31 -14.54 -3.48
C ILE A 287 -4.34 -15.66 -3.40
N ALA A 288 -4.39 -16.43 -2.30
CA ALA A 288 -5.29 -17.57 -2.12
C ALA A 288 -6.78 -17.18 -2.27
N ASN A 289 -7.17 -16.03 -1.72
CA ASN A 289 -8.54 -15.50 -1.79
C ASN A 289 -8.99 -15.15 -3.22
N ARG A 290 -8.09 -15.19 -4.20
CA ARG A 290 -8.36 -14.92 -5.63
C ARG A 290 -8.33 -16.17 -6.49
N TYR A 291 -8.20 -17.33 -5.88
CA TYR A 291 -8.02 -18.60 -6.60
C TYR A 291 -9.13 -18.89 -7.60
N ASP A 292 -10.37 -18.47 -7.30
CA ASP A 292 -11.54 -18.63 -8.18
C ASP A 292 -11.69 -17.55 -9.26
N ASP A 293 -10.79 -16.53 -9.29
CA ASP A 293 -10.83 -15.49 -10.33
C ASP A 293 -10.41 -16.09 -11.69
N PRO A 294 -11.20 -15.89 -12.77
CA PRO A 294 -10.85 -16.41 -14.10
C PRO A 294 -9.48 -15.95 -14.62
N ALA A 295 -8.98 -14.79 -14.18
CA ALA A 295 -7.65 -14.27 -14.54
C ALA A 295 -6.51 -14.88 -13.71
N PHE A 296 -6.84 -15.59 -12.62
CA PHE A 296 -5.88 -16.10 -11.65
C PHE A 296 -4.77 -16.98 -12.25
N PRO A 297 -5.06 -17.99 -13.12
CA PRO A 297 -4.01 -18.87 -13.64
C PRO A 297 -2.95 -18.11 -14.47
N ARG A 298 -3.37 -17.02 -15.11
CA ARG A 298 -2.46 -16.16 -15.90
C ARG A 298 -1.61 -15.25 -15.01
N ALA A 299 -2.20 -14.76 -13.91
CA ALA A 299 -1.55 -13.83 -13.00
C ALA A 299 -0.58 -14.55 -12.04
N PHE A 300 -0.94 -15.76 -11.60
CA PHE A 300 -0.19 -16.56 -10.64
C PHE A 300 0.11 -17.97 -11.17
N PRO A 301 0.88 -18.08 -12.27
CA PRO A 301 1.26 -19.38 -12.79
C PRO A 301 2.10 -20.12 -11.74
N GLY A 302 1.79 -21.38 -11.49
CA GLY A 302 2.48 -22.22 -10.53
C GLY A 302 1.96 -22.14 -9.09
N PHE A 303 0.93 -21.33 -8.79
CA PHE A 303 0.32 -21.31 -7.44
C PHE A 303 -0.20 -22.69 -6.99
N ALA A 304 -0.71 -23.49 -7.92
CA ALA A 304 -1.17 -24.86 -7.66
C ALA A 304 -0.02 -25.86 -7.44
N GLU A 305 1.20 -25.49 -7.82
CA GLU A 305 2.35 -26.38 -7.74
C GLU A 305 2.92 -26.48 -6.31
N PRO A 306 3.40 -27.65 -5.88
CA PRO A 306 4.01 -27.80 -4.55
C PRO A 306 5.15 -26.82 -4.30
N ASP A 307 5.98 -26.53 -5.31
CA ASP A 307 7.13 -25.63 -5.21
C ASP A 307 6.76 -24.20 -4.79
N TYR A 308 5.56 -23.73 -5.15
CA TYR A 308 5.08 -22.43 -4.69
C TYR A 308 4.94 -22.43 -3.17
N TRP A 309 4.24 -23.42 -2.62
CA TRP A 309 3.96 -23.52 -1.20
C TRP A 309 5.22 -23.82 -0.38
N ASP A 310 6.12 -24.65 -0.92
CA ASP A 310 7.41 -24.94 -0.28
C ASP A 310 8.26 -23.67 -0.16
N ARG A 311 8.28 -22.81 -1.17
CA ARG A 311 8.95 -21.49 -1.10
C ARG A 311 8.31 -20.59 -0.06
N ARG A 312 6.97 -20.50 -0.02
CA ARG A 312 6.27 -19.68 0.99
C ARG A 312 6.53 -20.17 2.41
N MET A 313 6.57 -21.49 2.61
CA MET A 313 6.96 -22.07 3.91
C MET A 313 8.40 -21.74 4.28
N PHE A 314 9.33 -21.90 3.35
CA PHE A 314 10.74 -21.59 3.59
C PHE A 314 10.94 -20.11 3.98
N GLU A 315 10.29 -19.18 3.29
CA GLU A 315 10.32 -17.76 3.63
C GLU A 315 9.82 -17.48 5.05
N LEU A 316 8.72 -18.11 5.47
CA LEU A 316 8.20 -17.96 6.83
C LEU A 316 9.10 -18.61 7.89
N GLN A 317 9.74 -19.74 7.59
CA GLN A 317 10.71 -20.39 8.49
C GLN A 317 11.96 -19.53 8.66
N GLN A 318 12.47 -18.96 7.59
CA GLN A 318 13.55 -17.97 7.63
C GLN A 318 13.17 -16.77 8.48
N GLN A 319 11.99 -16.19 8.22
CA GLN A 319 11.48 -15.07 8.98
C GLN A 319 11.31 -15.38 10.47
N GLN A 320 10.84 -16.59 10.81
CA GLN A 320 10.74 -17.04 12.19
C GLN A 320 12.12 -17.12 12.87
N SER A 321 13.15 -17.54 12.13
CA SER A 321 14.52 -17.58 12.66
C SER A 321 15.05 -16.17 12.96
N VAL A 322 14.77 -15.20 12.09
CA VAL A 322 15.12 -13.78 12.30
C VAL A 322 14.41 -13.22 13.53
N LEU A 323 13.10 -13.50 13.69
CA LEU A 323 12.32 -13.09 14.86
C LEU A 323 12.91 -13.62 16.17
N ARG A 324 13.34 -14.88 16.21
CA ARG A 324 13.98 -15.47 17.41
C ARG A 324 15.31 -14.81 17.71
N GLN A 325 16.15 -14.59 16.71
CA GLN A 325 17.43 -13.93 16.89
C GLN A 325 17.27 -12.50 17.42
N SER A 326 16.31 -11.77 16.92
CA SER A 326 15.99 -10.40 17.38
C SER A 326 15.52 -10.39 18.84
N PHE A 327 14.81 -11.44 19.26
CA PHE A 327 14.34 -11.60 20.63
C PHE A 327 15.47 -12.00 21.59
N ASP A 328 16.29 -13.03 21.22
CA ASP A 328 17.35 -13.59 22.06
C ASP A 328 18.53 -12.64 22.24
N ALA A 329 18.80 -11.78 21.25
CA ALA A 329 19.89 -10.83 21.32
C ALA A 329 19.69 -9.74 22.37
N GLY A 330 18.45 -9.54 22.88
CA GLY A 330 18.14 -8.46 23.83
C GLY A 330 18.53 -7.07 23.31
N LYS A 331 19.05 -7.05 22.07
CA LYS A 331 19.49 -5.82 21.41
C LYS A 331 18.30 -5.23 20.69
N PRO A 332 17.93 -3.98 21.00
CA PRO A 332 17.19 -3.20 20.04
C PRO A 332 17.94 -3.28 18.70
N PHE A 333 17.23 -3.39 17.59
CA PHE A 333 17.80 -3.20 16.25
C PHE A 333 18.79 -2.03 16.33
N GLY A 334 20.10 -2.33 16.15
CA GLY A 334 21.24 -1.46 16.26
C GLY A 334 21.11 -0.34 17.30
N GLU A 335 21.90 -0.39 18.35
CA GLU A 335 22.42 0.87 18.88
C GLU A 335 23.18 1.53 17.73
N ILE A 336 22.43 2.23 16.86
CA ILE A 336 23.02 3.21 15.97
C ILE A 336 23.56 4.23 16.95
N ALA A 337 24.89 4.17 17.21
CA ALA A 337 25.58 5.15 18.01
C ALA A 337 25.32 6.51 17.34
N TYR A 338 24.53 7.30 17.99
CA TYR A 338 24.26 8.68 17.60
C TYR A 338 25.34 9.52 18.23
N ASP A 339 26.44 9.78 17.52
CA ASP A 339 27.37 10.90 17.77
C ASP A 339 26.81 12.19 17.14
#